data_cbbaf07ccb94f5129f268cfad60bb340
#
_entry.id   cbbaf07ccb94f5129f268cfad60bb340
#
_cell.length_a   1.000
_cell.length_b   1.000
_cell.length_c   1.000
_cell.angle_alpha   90.00
_cell.angle_beta   90.00
_cell.angle_gamma   90.00
#
_symmetry.space_group_name_H-M   'P 1'
#
loop_
_entity.id
_entity.type
_entity.pdbx_description
1 polymer ?
#
loop_
_entity_poly.entity_id
_entity_poly.type
_entity_poly.pdbx_seq_one_letter_code
_entity_poly.pdbx_strand_id
1 'polypeptide(L)'
;MPQKAAGKVRSKQVTPRAMSTAQWDMVDAQIRERAFFMAGVDNARILSAFQHVAKEIAAGRMSLPEGRRKLREFLAAIGYEPAAEDAGTLKDLTSRRRLDVALQTNADLAAGWAQRKAGLLDIANPGQELYRAKQARVPRDWANRWAEAAAAVNWEGVARGGQMVALKTSPIWVELSRFGYPYPPFDFNSGMWVRPVSDDDCEALGLLVDEEWLDKQLAAAEEGLNEGTEADCSDMSAEVLAELDRALGSVGEIVDGVARMRDVNGTTPYSAEEVAEVVGEDTPEGVPNVQRDAAELWDEEGADGMPDEAKEAMRTLLERTKPEDGVDELQKAFDLDEAQAAAAMQALEEEGYEVPRGQVAESWATAAAAVAAMGAVRAGMVRVLLKWRGPQSARNLQPLLRKLGREPEDALQLIEGHRLRVVDKKERTTADGARVITYTVEENA
;
A
#
# COMPACT_ATOMS: atom_id res chain seq x y z
N MET A 1 -0.58 12.88 -9.77
CA MET A 1 -1.81 12.92 -8.95
C MET A 1 -2.65 11.64 -9.10
N PRO A 2 -3.18 11.23 -10.29
CA PRO A 2 -4.04 10.03 -10.39
C PRO A 2 -3.38 8.73 -9.91
N GLN A 3 -2.12 8.49 -10.23
CA GLN A 3 -1.38 7.31 -9.77
C GLN A 3 -1.24 7.25 -8.24
N LYS A 4 -0.93 8.39 -7.59
CA LYS A 4 -0.89 8.48 -6.12
C LYS A 4 -2.26 8.21 -5.49
N ALA A 5 -3.34 8.75 -6.10
CA ALA A 5 -4.70 8.49 -5.65
C ALA A 5 -5.07 6.99 -5.78
N ALA A 6 -4.73 6.36 -6.90
CA ALA A 6 -4.93 4.93 -7.09
C ALA A 6 -4.14 4.09 -6.05
N GLY A 7 -2.87 4.48 -5.79
CA GLY A 7 -2.05 3.89 -4.75
C GLY A 7 -2.72 3.98 -3.37
N LYS A 8 -3.30 5.15 -3.02
CA LYS A 8 -4.03 5.31 -1.75
C LYS A 8 -5.22 4.35 -1.63
N VAL A 9 -6.02 4.18 -2.69
CA VAL A 9 -7.14 3.21 -2.66
C VAL A 9 -6.62 1.78 -2.51
N ARG A 10 -5.56 1.43 -3.24
CA ARG A 10 -4.95 0.10 -3.20
C ARG A 10 -4.38 -0.23 -1.82
N SER A 11 -3.77 0.74 -1.13
CA SER A 11 -3.15 0.54 0.19
C SER A 11 -4.15 0.34 1.33
N LYS A 12 -5.45 0.58 1.10
CA LYS A 12 -6.47 0.36 2.13
C LYS A 12 -6.70 -1.13 2.33
N GLN A 13 -6.68 -1.57 3.59
CA GLN A 13 -7.03 -2.94 3.95
C GLN A 13 -8.52 -3.19 3.76
N VAL A 14 -8.87 -4.24 3.05
CA VAL A 14 -10.26 -4.72 2.95
C VAL A 14 -10.72 -5.20 4.33
N THR A 15 -11.80 -4.61 4.83
CA THR A 15 -12.30 -4.85 6.20
C THR A 15 -13.74 -5.41 6.15
N PRO A 16 -13.90 -6.75 6.04
CA PRO A 16 -15.19 -7.40 5.90
C PRO A 16 -15.90 -7.51 7.25
N ARG A 17 -16.69 -6.50 7.61
CA ARG A 17 -17.47 -6.45 8.84
C ARG A 17 -18.85 -5.87 8.62
N ALA A 18 -19.86 -6.52 9.18
CA ALA A 18 -21.26 -6.10 9.11
C ALA A 18 -21.61 -4.89 10.00
N MET A 19 -20.66 -4.00 10.27
CA MET A 19 -20.88 -2.80 11.08
C MET A 19 -21.78 -1.80 10.34
N SER A 20 -22.63 -1.10 11.09
CA SER A 20 -23.38 0.05 10.58
C SER A 20 -22.45 1.26 10.41
N THR A 21 -22.92 2.27 9.67
CA THR A 21 -22.19 3.55 9.56
C THR A 21 -21.95 4.20 10.93
N ALA A 22 -22.97 4.15 11.83
CA ALA A 22 -22.84 4.73 13.17
C ALA A 22 -21.77 4.04 14.02
N GLN A 23 -21.68 2.71 13.97
CA GLN A 23 -20.61 1.96 14.64
C GLN A 23 -19.24 2.27 14.03
N TRP A 24 -19.17 2.39 12.71
CA TRP A 24 -17.94 2.73 12.02
C TRP A 24 -17.47 4.17 12.33
N ASP A 25 -18.39 5.11 12.48
CA ASP A 25 -18.07 6.50 12.85
C ASP A 25 -17.47 6.61 14.27
N MET A 26 -17.66 5.60 15.14
CA MET A 26 -17.03 5.52 16.46
C MET A 26 -15.57 5.00 16.41
N VAL A 27 -15.16 4.37 15.32
CA VAL A 27 -13.79 3.91 15.13
C VAL A 27 -12.90 5.12 14.86
N ASP A 28 -11.69 5.13 15.44
CA ASP A 28 -10.74 6.22 15.24
C ASP A 28 -10.52 6.56 13.75
N ALA A 29 -10.41 7.84 13.44
CA ALA A 29 -10.30 8.33 12.08
C ALA A 29 -9.06 7.80 11.34
N GLN A 30 -7.95 7.63 12.05
CA GLN A 30 -6.71 7.11 11.46
C GLN A 30 -6.85 5.65 11.05
N ILE A 31 -7.57 4.84 11.84
CA ILE A 31 -7.89 3.45 11.50
C ILE A 31 -8.82 3.41 10.28
N ARG A 32 -9.88 4.24 10.30
CA ARG A 32 -10.84 4.34 9.19
C ARG A 32 -10.18 4.75 7.88
N GLU A 33 -9.18 5.63 7.94
CA GLU A 33 -8.44 6.09 6.76
C GLU A 33 -7.75 4.96 6.02
N ARG A 34 -7.31 3.93 6.75
CA ARG A 34 -6.54 2.79 6.24
C ARG A 34 -7.38 1.62 5.81
N ALA A 35 -8.64 1.59 6.21
CA ALA A 35 -9.57 0.53 5.89
C ALA A 35 -10.36 0.82 4.60
N PHE A 36 -10.58 -0.23 3.81
CA PHE A 36 -11.61 -0.24 2.78
C PHE A 36 -12.83 -0.95 3.36
N PHE A 37 -13.76 -0.17 3.81
CA PHE A 37 -14.96 -0.59 4.51
C PHE A 37 -16.21 -0.11 3.81
N MET A 38 -17.27 -0.91 3.86
CA MET A 38 -18.62 -0.53 3.43
C MET A 38 -19.63 -1.03 4.46
N ALA A 39 -20.40 -0.10 5.04
CA ALA A 39 -21.39 -0.43 6.06
C ALA A 39 -22.33 -1.56 5.61
N GLY A 40 -22.49 -2.57 6.46
CA GLY A 40 -23.33 -3.73 6.22
C GLY A 40 -22.77 -4.76 5.22
N VAL A 41 -21.49 -4.67 4.85
CA VAL A 41 -20.83 -5.62 3.94
C VAL A 41 -19.74 -6.36 4.68
N ASP A 42 -19.92 -7.66 4.88
CA ASP A 42 -18.97 -8.57 5.53
C ASP A 42 -18.30 -9.57 4.56
N ASN A 43 -18.57 -9.42 3.28
CA ASN A 43 -18.00 -10.27 2.25
C ASN A 43 -16.74 -9.62 1.64
N ALA A 44 -15.58 -10.23 1.88
CA ALA A 44 -14.29 -9.74 1.41
C ALA A 44 -14.21 -9.64 -0.11
N ARG A 45 -14.80 -10.59 -0.85
CA ARG A 45 -14.84 -10.60 -2.33
C ARG A 45 -15.57 -9.38 -2.87
N ILE A 46 -16.73 -9.05 -2.27
CA ILE A 46 -17.50 -7.87 -2.66
C ILE A 46 -16.68 -6.60 -2.39
N LEU A 47 -16.09 -6.47 -1.19
CA LEU A 47 -15.27 -5.31 -0.85
C LEU A 47 -14.07 -5.17 -1.78
N SER A 48 -13.39 -6.25 -2.11
CA SER A 48 -12.24 -6.25 -3.04
C SER A 48 -12.65 -5.80 -4.44
N ALA A 49 -13.81 -6.26 -4.94
CA ALA A 49 -14.33 -5.80 -6.23
C ALA A 49 -14.63 -4.29 -6.23
N PHE A 50 -15.23 -3.78 -5.15
CA PHE A 50 -15.48 -2.34 -5.00
C PHE A 50 -14.19 -1.55 -4.89
N GLN A 51 -13.21 -2.04 -4.13
CA GLN A 51 -11.89 -1.42 -4.01
C GLN A 51 -11.18 -1.34 -5.36
N HIS A 52 -11.17 -2.43 -6.11
CA HIS A 52 -10.57 -2.46 -7.45
C HIS A 52 -11.19 -1.40 -8.37
N VAL A 53 -12.52 -1.36 -8.45
CA VAL A 53 -13.21 -0.37 -9.30
C VAL A 53 -12.96 1.06 -8.81
N ALA A 54 -12.97 1.31 -7.50
CA ALA A 54 -12.65 2.62 -6.93
C ALA A 54 -11.21 3.05 -7.26
N LYS A 55 -10.26 2.13 -7.22
CA LYS A 55 -8.86 2.35 -7.64
C LYS A 55 -8.77 2.75 -9.11
N GLU A 56 -9.46 2.05 -10.01
CA GLU A 56 -9.45 2.37 -11.43
C GLU A 56 -10.07 3.74 -11.73
N ILE A 57 -11.14 4.12 -11.00
CA ILE A 57 -11.75 5.46 -11.09
C ILE A 57 -10.77 6.52 -10.56
N ALA A 58 -10.13 6.31 -9.43
CA ALA A 58 -9.13 7.22 -8.85
C ALA A 58 -7.92 7.41 -9.77
N ALA A 59 -7.54 6.37 -10.51
CA ALA A 59 -6.49 6.40 -11.54
C ALA A 59 -6.90 7.14 -12.82
N GLY A 60 -8.19 7.43 -12.99
CA GLY A 60 -8.73 8.01 -14.23
C GLY A 60 -8.83 7.02 -15.40
N ARG A 61 -8.64 5.71 -15.14
CA ARG A 61 -8.74 4.65 -16.16
C ARG A 61 -10.16 4.12 -16.36
N MET A 62 -11.07 4.42 -15.45
CA MET A 62 -12.47 3.98 -15.51
C MET A 62 -13.41 5.14 -15.17
N SER A 63 -14.49 5.26 -15.90
CA SER A 63 -15.54 6.22 -15.58
C SER A 63 -16.48 5.67 -14.50
N LEU A 64 -17.12 6.56 -13.72
CA LEU A 64 -18.11 6.16 -12.71
C LEU A 64 -19.28 5.34 -13.30
N PRO A 65 -19.86 5.70 -14.48
CA PRO A 65 -20.90 4.85 -15.11
C PRO A 65 -20.41 3.45 -15.46
N GLU A 66 -19.20 3.34 -15.96
CA GLU A 66 -18.59 2.04 -16.29
C GLU A 66 -18.33 1.21 -15.04
N GLY A 67 -17.77 1.81 -13.98
CA GLY A 67 -17.58 1.14 -12.69
C GLY A 67 -18.87 0.59 -12.12
N ARG A 68 -19.97 1.37 -12.19
CA ARG A 68 -21.31 0.88 -11.79
C ARG A 68 -21.77 -0.32 -12.61
N ARG A 69 -21.54 -0.32 -13.92
CA ARG A 69 -21.91 -1.43 -14.79
C ARG A 69 -21.15 -2.69 -14.41
N LYS A 70 -19.82 -2.60 -14.31
CA LYS A 70 -18.95 -3.73 -13.94
C LYS A 70 -19.33 -4.33 -12.58
N LEU A 71 -19.59 -3.50 -11.56
CA LEU A 71 -19.99 -4.00 -10.25
C LEU A 71 -21.36 -4.67 -10.26
N ARG A 72 -22.32 -4.18 -11.04
CA ARG A 72 -23.61 -4.86 -11.17
C ARG A 72 -23.48 -6.21 -11.87
N GLU A 73 -22.69 -6.29 -12.92
CA GLU A 73 -22.39 -7.55 -13.62
C GLU A 73 -21.73 -8.55 -12.66
N PHE A 74 -20.75 -8.09 -11.89
CA PHE A 74 -20.08 -8.91 -10.87
C PHE A 74 -21.06 -9.39 -9.78
N LEU A 75 -21.88 -8.49 -9.20
CA LEU A 75 -22.86 -8.84 -8.17
C LEU A 75 -23.91 -9.85 -8.69
N ALA A 76 -24.37 -9.69 -9.93
CA ALA A 76 -25.24 -10.64 -10.56
C ALA A 76 -24.57 -12.01 -10.78
N ALA A 77 -23.30 -12.03 -11.19
CA ALA A 77 -22.55 -13.26 -11.42
C ALA A 77 -22.32 -14.08 -10.13
N ILE A 78 -22.18 -13.41 -8.98
CA ILE A 78 -22.07 -14.10 -7.67
C ILE A 78 -23.45 -14.38 -7.02
N GLY A 79 -24.56 -14.13 -7.72
CA GLY A 79 -25.90 -14.38 -7.22
C GLY A 79 -26.37 -13.42 -6.12
N TYR A 80 -25.84 -12.20 -6.07
CA TYR A 80 -26.31 -11.21 -5.09
C TYR A 80 -27.70 -10.72 -5.44
N GLU A 81 -28.64 -10.88 -4.50
CA GLU A 81 -29.98 -10.33 -4.55
C GLU A 81 -30.24 -9.50 -3.29
N PRO A 82 -30.66 -8.23 -3.41
CA PRO A 82 -31.05 -7.44 -2.26
C PRO A 82 -32.30 -8.00 -1.60
N ALA A 83 -32.44 -7.84 -0.28
CA ALA A 83 -33.75 -8.08 0.36
C ALA A 83 -34.83 -7.19 -0.27
N ALA A 84 -36.05 -7.69 -0.36
CA ALA A 84 -37.12 -7.00 -1.08
C ALA A 84 -37.36 -5.57 -0.55
N GLU A 85 -37.26 -5.38 0.78
CA GLU A 85 -37.43 -4.09 1.46
C GLU A 85 -36.24 -3.14 1.24
N ASP A 86 -35.09 -3.67 0.88
CA ASP A 86 -33.83 -2.91 0.68
C ASP A 86 -33.64 -2.51 -0.80
N ALA A 87 -34.38 -3.10 -1.73
CA ALA A 87 -34.22 -2.88 -3.16
C ALA A 87 -34.28 -1.38 -3.54
N GLY A 88 -33.24 -0.92 -4.25
CA GLY A 88 -33.09 0.47 -4.69
C GLY A 88 -32.70 1.46 -3.58
N THR A 89 -32.53 1.01 -2.34
CA THR A 89 -32.07 1.83 -1.21
C THR A 89 -30.54 1.90 -1.12
N LEU A 90 -30.00 2.54 -0.06
CA LEU A 90 -28.56 2.53 0.23
C LEU A 90 -28.05 1.18 0.78
N LYS A 91 -28.91 0.26 1.14
CA LYS A 91 -28.52 -1.09 1.55
C LYS A 91 -28.37 -2.05 0.36
N ASP A 92 -29.06 -1.76 -0.74
CA ASP A 92 -28.93 -2.50 -1.99
C ASP A 92 -27.60 -2.15 -2.70
N LEU A 93 -26.68 -3.13 -2.77
CA LEU A 93 -25.37 -2.96 -3.39
C LEU A 93 -25.44 -2.71 -4.90
N THR A 94 -26.55 -3.06 -5.58
CA THR A 94 -26.76 -2.81 -7.00
C THR A 94 -27.38 -1.43 -7.26
N SER A 95 -27.90 -0.76 -6.22
CA SER A 95 -28.56 0.52 -6.38
C SER A 95 -27.57 1.60 -6.82
N ARG A 96 -28.03 2.50 -7.70
CA ARG A 96 -27.21 3.62 -8.17
C ARG A 96 -26.69 4.47 -7.01
N ARG A 97 -27.54 4.71 -6.00
CA ARG A 97 -27.17 5.53 -4.84
C ARG A 97 -26.03 4.91 -4.04
N ARG A 98 -26.10 3.60 -3.80
CA ARG A 98 -25.06 2.88 -3.06
C ARG A 98 -23.75 2.87 -3.83
N LEU A 99 -23.78 2.53 -5.11
CA LEU A 99 -22.62 2.49 -5.99
C LEU A 99 -21.96 3.87 -6.10
N ASP A 100 -22.77 4.94 -6.32
CA ASP A 100 -22.23 6.30 -6.43
C ASP A 100 -21.55 6.74 -5.12
N VAL A 101 -22.16 6.50 -3.96
CA VAL A 101 -21.57 6.85 -2.66
C VAL A 101 -20.28 6.08 -2.44
N ALA A 102 -20.27 4.76 -2.64
CA ALA A 102 -19.08 3.95 -2.38
C ALA A 102 -17.91 4.30 -3.30
N LEU A 103 -18.16 4.40 -4.61
CA LEU A 103 -17.11 4.63 -5.60
C LEU A 103 -16.60 6.07 -5.56
N GLN A 104 -17.54 7.05 -5.58
CA GLN A 104 -17.16 8.47 -5.65
C GLN A 104 -16.45 8.91 -4.36
N THR A 105 -16.95 8.50 -3.18
CA THR A 105 -16.32 8.89 -1.91
C THR A 105 -14.90 8.36 -1.80
N ASN A 106 -14.65 7.10 -2.14
CA ASN A 106 -13.31 6.54 -2.07
C ASN A 106 -12.36 7.17 -3.12
N ALA A 107 -12.84 7.44 -4.32
CA ALA A 107 -12.04 8.12 -5.34
C ALA A 107 -11.74 9.58 -4.96
N ASP A 108 -12.74 10.34 -4.46
CA ASP A 108 -12.55 11.73 -4.04
C ASP A 108 -11.64 11.84 -2.80
N LEU A 109 -11.76 10.94 -1.81
CA LEU A 109 -10.85 10.87 -0.66
C LEU A 109 -9.41 10.58 -1.09
N ALA A 110 -9.21 9.65 -1.99
CA ALA A 110 -7.89 9.33 -2.51
C ALA A 110 -7.26 10.48 -3.29
N ALA A 111 -8.07 11.18 -4.10
CA ALA A 111 -7.62 12.37 -4.82
C ALA A 111 -7.28 13.53 -3.86
N GLY A 112 -8.08 13.73 -2.82
CA GLY A 112 -7.85 14.73 -1.78
C GLY A 112 -6.57 14.43 -0.99
N TRP A 113 -6.34 13.19 -0.63
CA TRP A 113 -5.09 12.76 0.00
C TRP A 113 -3.88 13.02 -0.90
N ALA A 114 -3.94 12.65 -2.17
CA ALA A 114 -2.85 12.87 -3.11
C ALA A 114 -2.56 14.36 -3.31
N GLN A 115 -3.61 15.20 -3.36
CA GLN A 115 -3.48 16.65 -3.41
C GLN A 115 -2.82 17.19 -2.13
N ARG A 116 -3.24 16.72 -0.95
CA ARG A 116 -2.64 17.13 0.33
C ARG A 116 -1.15 16.79 0.37
N LYS A 117 -0.75 15.56 0.06
CA LYS A 117 0.67 15.15 0.05
C LYS A 117 1.51 15.98 -0.93
N ALA A 118 0.98 16.34 -2.09
CA ALA A 118 1.66 17.24 -3.01
C ALA A 118 1.71 18.67 -2.49
N GLY A 119 0.61 19.14 -1.89
CA GLY A 119 0.50 20.50 -1.35
C GLY A 119 1.39 20.74 -0.12
N LEU A 120 1.63 19.73 0.71
CA LEU A 120 2.55 19.84 1.85
C LEU A 120 4.01 20.05 1.42
N LEU A 121 4.40 19.62 0.23
CA LEU A 121 5.73 19.90 -0.34
C LEU A 121 5.83 21.28 -0.99
N ASP A 122 4.71 21.96 -1.20
CA ASP A 122 4.64 23.30 -1.77
C ASP A 122 4.73 24.35 -0.64
N ILE A 123 5.94 24.74 -0.28
CA ILE A 123 6.24 25.70 0.78
C ILE A 123 5.90 27.14 0.40
N ALA A 124 5.81 27.46 -0.89
CA ALA A 124 5.43 28.80 -1.35
C ALA A 124 3.95 29.11 -1.11
N ASN A 125 3.14 28.10 -0.89
CA ASN A 125 1.71 28.24 -0.62
C ASN A 125 1.37 27.55 0.71
N PRO A 126 1.68 28.16 1.85
CA PRO A 126 1.49 27.57 3.18
C PRO A 126 0.02 27.39 3.56
N GLY A 127 -0.85 28.22 3.01
CA GLY A 127 -2.27 28.18 3.25
C GLY A 127 -3.05 27.34 2.25
N GLN A 128 -4.30 27.09 2.62
CA GLN A 128 -5.31 26.59 1.68
C GLN A 128 -6.67 27.18 1.99
N GLU A 129 -7.49 27.35 0.96
CA GLU A 129 -8.85 27.87 1.04
C GLU A 129 -9.85 26.76 0.71
N LEU A 130 -10.87 26.63 1.56
CA LEU A 130 -12.02 25.78 1.31
C LEU A 130 -12.93 26.43 0.27
N TYR A 131 -13.21 25.74 -0.82
CA TYR A 131 -14.12 26.23 -1.85
C TYR A 131 -15.04 25.14 -2.39
N ARG A 132 -16.12 25.56 -3.03
CA ARG A 132 -17.05 24.63 -3.67
C ARG A 132 -16.62 24.36 -5.12
N ALA A 133 -16.09 23.15 -5.37
CA ALA A 133 -15.68 22.71 -6.69
C ALA A 133 -16.83 22.15 -7.52
N LYS A 134 -17.81 21.48 -6.87
CA LYS A 134 -18.98 20.90 -7.53
C LYS A 134 -20.26 21.42 -6.86
N GLN A 135 -21.25 21.83 -7.66
CA GLN A 135 -22.53 22.25 -7.13
C GLN A 135 -23.28 21.07 -6.52
N ALA A 136 -23.83 21.25 -5.33
CA ALA A 136 -24.71 20.30 -4.68
C ALA A 136 -26.17 20.70 -4.89
N ARG A 137 -27.05 19.72 -5.09
CA ARG A 137 -28.49 19.97 -5.24
C ARG A 137 -29.09 20.63 -4.00
N VAL A 138 -28.59 20.22 -2.82
CA VAL A 138 -28.93 20.83 -1.53
C VAL A 138 -27.61 21.18 -0.87
N PRO A 139 -27.14 22.44 -1.01
CA PRO A 139 -25.88 22.87 -0.38
C PRO A 139 -25.99 22.84 1.13
N ARG A 140 -24.94 22.32 1.79
CA ARG A 140 -24.78 22.46 3.24
C ARG A 140 -24.26 23.85 3.58
N ASP A 141 -24.54 24.32 4.78
CA ASP A 141 -23.99 25.57 5.32
C ASP A 141 -22.55 25.35 5.79
N TRP A 142 -21.61 25.48 4.86
CA TRP A 142 -20.19 25.34 5.14
C TRP A 142 -19.61 26.51 5.93
N ALA A 143 -20.19 27.69 5.85
CA ALA A 143 -19.76 28.84 6.62
C ALA A 143 -20.01 28.63 8.13
N ASN A 144 -21.19 28.13 8.47
CA ASN A 144 -21.49 27.77 9.86
C ASN A 144 -20.62 26.62 10.35
N ARG A 145 -20.43 25.57 9.54
CA ARG A 145 -19.56 24.43 9.89
C ARG A 145 -18.11 24.83 10.09
N TRP A 146 -17.63 25.78 9.27
CA TRP A 146 -16.31 26.38 9.45
C TRP A 146 -16.19 27.13 10.77
N ALA A 147 -17.19 27.93 11.11
CA ALA A 147 -17.21 28.67 12.36
C ALA A 147 -17.23 27.74 13.60
N GLU A 148 -18.01 26.66 13.53
CA GLU A 148 -18.04 25.62 14.57
C GLU A 148 -16.68 24.93 14.72
N ALA A 149 -16.06 24.51 13.62
CA ALA A 149 -14.75 23.88 13.63
C ALA A 149 -13.65 24.83 14.13
N ALA A 150 -13.68 26.11 13.73
CA ALA A 150 -12.77 27.13 14.22
C ALA A 150 -12.88 27.32 15.73
N ALA A 151 -14.11 27.37 16.25
CA ALA A 151 -14.35 27.49 17.68
C ALA A 151 -13.84 26.25 18.47
N ALA A 152 -14.02 25.04 17.91
CA ALA A 152 -13.59 23.83 18.56
C ALA A 152 -12.06 23.73 18.71
N VAL A 153 -11.29 24.29 17.78
CA VAL A 153 -9.81 24.28 17.81
C VAL A 153 -9.21 25.57 18.34
N ASN A 154 -10.04 26.47 18.88
CA ASN A 154 -9.62 27.84 19.34
C ASN A 154 -8.81 28.59 18.26
N TRP A 155 -9.22 28.47 17.01
CA TRP A 155 -8.53 29.09 15.89
C TRP A 155 -8.94 30.58 15.78
N GLU A 156 -7.98 31.44 15.90
CA GLU A 156 -8.18 32.90 15.87
C GLU A 156 -8.04 33.49 14.45
N GLY A 157 -7.82 32.67 13.45
CA GLY A 157 -7.67 33.08 12.05
C GLY A 157 -8.89 33.85 11.55
N VAL A 158 -8.66 34.88 10.77
CA VAL A 158 -9.70 35.77 10.29
C VAL A 158 -10.16 35.37 8.92
N ALA A 159 -11.37 34.79 8.81
CA ALA A 159 -12.07 34.70 7.54
C ALA A 159 -12.49 36.08 7.09
N ARG A 160 -11.73 36.73 6.19
CA ARG A 160 -12.12 38.02 5.59
C ARG A 160 -13.01 37.79 4.40
N GLY A 161 -14.12 38.54 4.33
CA GLY A 161 -15.00 38.51 3.17
C GLY A 161 -15.69 37.17 2.87
N GLY A 162 -15.83 36.30 3.89
CA GLY A 162 -16.44 34.96 3.73
C GLY A 162 -15.50 33.88 3.21
N GLN A 163 -14.22 34.20 3.08
CA GLN A 163 -13.20 33.20 2.76
C GLN A 163 -12.94 32.28 3.96
N MET A 164 -12.78 30.97 3.66
CA MET A 164 -12.49 29.95 4.64
C MET A 164 -11.05 29.46 4.40
N VAL A 165 -10.08 30.20 4.98
CA VAL A 165 -8.64 30.00 4.78
C VAL A 165 -7.96 29.64 6.08
N ALA A 166 -7.09 28.63 6.07
CA ALA A 166 -6.20 28.28 7.17
C ALA A 166 -4.88 27.70 6.63
N LEU A 167 -3.85 27.67 7.47
CA LEU A 167 -2.61 26.96 7.13
C LEU A 167 -2.90 25.48 6.88
N LYS A 168 -2.15 24.85 5.98
CA LYS A 168 -2.35 23.44 5.62
C LYS A 168 -2.25 22.49 6.82
N THR A 169 -1.45 22.82 7.83
CA THR A 169 -1.26 22.03 9.05
C THR A 169 -2.27 22.34 10.16
N SER A 170 -3.18 23.30 9.96
CA SER A 170 -4.18 23.68 10.95
C SER A 170 -5.11 22.51 11.31
N PRO A 171 -5.39 22.26 12.59
CA PRO A 171 -6.31 21.22 13.04
C PRO A 171 -7.76 21.46 12.60
N ILE A 172 -8.12 22.66 12.16
CA ILE A 172 -9.46 22.98 11.65
C ILE A 172 -9.88 22.06 10.52
N TRP A 173 -8.94 21.59 9.70
CA TRP A 173 -9.24 20.70 8.58
C TRP A 173 -9.74 19.33 9.03
N VAL A 174 -9.21 18.82 10.13
CA VAL A 174 -9.66 17.58 10.77
C VAL A 174 -11.04 17.78 11.37
N GLU A 175 -11.22 18.85 12.15
CA GLU A 175 -12.48 19.18 12.82
C GLU A 175 -13.62 19.45 11.83
N LEU A 176 -13.32 20.12 10.73
CA LEU A 176 -14.27 20.39 9.64
C LEU A 176 -14.77 19.10 8.98
N SER A 177 -13.95 18.04 9.01
CA SER A 177 -14.18 16.82 8.27
C SER A 177 -15.05 15.84 9.03
N ARG A 178 -16.17 15.40 8.44
CA ARG A 178 -16.92 14.25 8.95
C ARG A 178 -16.10 12.96 9.03
N PHE A 179 -15.10 12.86 8.17
CA PHE A 179 -14.23 11.67 8.14
C PHE A 179 -13.10 11.77 9.16
N GLY A 180 -12.83 12.96 9.71
CA GLY A 180 -11.67 13.22 10.57
C GLY A 180 -10.35 13.31 9.79
N TYR A 181 -10.39 13.52 8.46
CA TYR A 181 -9.19 13.62 7.63
C TYR A 181 -8.96 15.07 7.21
N PRO A 182 -7.70 15.55 7.23
CA PRO A 182 -7.36 16.95 6.92
C PRO A 182 -7.34 17.26 5.41
N TYR A 183 -8.15 16.57 4.61
CA TYR A 183 -8.23 16.73 3.16
C TYR A 183 -9.63 16.45 2.60
N PRO A 184 -9.97 17.02 1.41
CA PRO A 184 -11.30 16.83 0.83
C PRO A 184 -11.63 15.36 0.53
N PRO A 185 -12.94 15.06 0.41
CA PRO A 185 -14.06 15.98 0.26
C PRO A 185 -14.70 16.48 1.55
N PHE A 186 -14.21 16.18 2.72
CA PHE A 186 -14.68 16.54 4.06
C PHE A 186 -16.07 16.01 4.47
N ASP A 187 -16.90 15.57 3.52
CA ASP A 187 -18.18 14.90 3.77
C ASP A 187 -18.67 14.20 2.51
N PHE A 188 -19.58 13.22 2.65
CA PHE A 188 -20.19 12.50 1.53
C PHE A 188 -20.85 13.45 0.54
N ASN A 189 -20.49 13.34 -0.73
CA ASN A 189 -21.04 14.17 -1.82
C ASN A 189 -21.04 15.67 -1.51
N SER A 190 -20.05 16.16 -0.80
CA SER A 190 -19.98 17.56 -0.39
C SER A 190 -19.76 18.53 -1.55
N GLY A 191 -19.02 18.12 -2.55
CA GLY A 191 -18.55 18.98 -3.64
C GLY A 191 -17.53 20.05 -3.18
N MET A 192 -17.05 19.95 -1.94
CA MET A 192 -16.04 20.83 -1.40
C MET A 192 -14.63 20.35 -1.73
N TRP A 193 -13.74 21.31 -1.95
CA TRP A 193 -12.34 21.09 -2.27
C TRP A 193 -11.47 22.17 -1.67
N VAL A 194 -10.16 22.07 -1.82
CA VAL A 194 -9.21 23.11 -1.38
C VAL A 194 -8.36 23.62 -2.52
N ARG A 195 -7.97 24.90 -2.45
CA ARG A 195 -7.00 25.50 -3.35
C ARG A 195 -5.87 26.15 -2.55
N PRO A 196 -4.64 26.22 -3.08
CA PRO A 196 -3.51 26.81 -2.38
C PRO A 196 -3.71 28.32 -2.17
N VAL A 197 -3.13 28.84 -1.10
CA VAL A 197 -3.05 30.26 -0.75
C VAL A 197 -1.59 30.59 -0.50
N SER A 198 -1.09 31.64 -1.14
CA SER A 198 0.31 32.07 -1.07
C SER A 198 0.71 32.55 0.31
N ASP A 199 2.02 32.63 0.56
CA ASP A 199 2.58 33.18 1.80
C ASP A 199 2.16 34.66 1.99
N ASP A 200 2.29 35.49 0.96
CA ASP A 200 1.86 36.89 0.98
C ASP A 200 0.37 37.05 1.34
N ASP A 201 -0.50 36.19 0.77
CA ASP A 201 -1.93 36.21 1.09
C ASP A 201 -2.20 35.72 2.52
N CYS A 202 -1.45 34.75 3.01
CA CYS A 202 -1.52 34.27 4.38
C CYS A 202 -1.13 35.36 5.35
N GLU A 203 -0.03 36.08 5.10
CA GLU A 203 0.40 37.22 5.90
C GLU A 203 -0.67 38.32 5.90
N ALA A 204 -1.23 38.68 4.75
CA ALA A 204 -2.32 39.67 4.64
C ALA A 204 -3.59 39.26 5.39
N LEU A 205 -3.82 37.98 5.60
CA LEU A 205 -4.91 37.42 6.42
C LEU A 205 -4.56 37.31 7.90
N GLY A 206 -3.31 37.59 8.29
CA GLY A 206 -2.82 37.46 9.66
C GLY A 206 -2.50 36.02 10.07
N LEU A 207 -2.30 35.13 9.12
CA LEU A 207 -1.84 33.78 9.38
C LEU A 207 -0.31 33.79 9.46
N LEU A 208 0.23 33.46 10.64
CA LEU A 208 1.67 33.45 10.86
C LEU A 208 2.28 32.16 10.27
N VAL A 209 3.31 32.36 9.46
CA VAL A 209 4.13 31.29 8.89
C VAL A 209 5.53 31.45 9.47
N ASP A 210 5.90 30.61 10.40
CA ASP A 210 7.20 30.59 11.07
C ASP A 210 7.98 29.30 10.81
N GLU A 211 9.20 29.20 11.33
CA GLU A 211 10.04 28.01 11.16
C GLU A 211 9.37 26.76 11.77
N GLU A 212 8.70 26.90 12.92
CA GLU A 212 7.99 25.78 13.55
C GLU A 212 6.85 25.25 12.66
N TRP A 213 6.16 26.17 11.96
CA TRP A 213 5.15 25.77 10.98
C TRP A 213 5.78 24.98 9.81
N LEU A 214 6.93 25.43 9.29
CA LEU A 214 7.63 24.77 8.18
C LEU A 214 8.05 23.36 8.58
N ASP A 215 8.62 23.18 9.76
CA ASP A 215 9.00 21.88 10.29
C ASP A 215 7.81 20.93 10.41
N LYS A 216 6.68 21.41 10.93
CA LYS A 216 5.42 20.64 10.99
C LYS A 216 4.91 20.26 9.61
N GLN A 217 5.01 21.15 8.64
CA GLN A 217 4.56 20.87 7.27
C GLN A 217 5.44 19.80 6.61
N LEU A 218 6.75 19.90 6.74
CA LEU A 218 7.69 18.91 6.19
C LEU A 218 7.52 17.56 6.87
N ALA A 219 7.42 17.52 8.19
CA ALA A 219 7.15 16.29 8.93
C ALA A 219 5.83 15.64 8.47
N ALA A 220 4.75 16.41 8.30
CA ALA A 220 3.49 15.89 7.79
C ALA A 220 3.56 15.40 6.32
N ALA A 221 4.47 15.97 5.52
CA ALA A 221 4.72 15.51 4.15
C ALA A 221 5.46 14.16 4.11
N GLU A 222 6.40 13.96 5.04
CA GLU A 222 7.20 12.75 5.19
C GLU A 222 6.44 11.65 5.92
N GLU A 223 5.48 12.01 6.78
CA GLU A 223 4.67 11.04 7.52
C GLU A 223 4.10 9.97 6.58
N GLY A 224 4.57 8.76 6.79
CA GLY A 224 4.05 7.57 6.11
C GLY A 224 2.57 7.39 6.48
N LEU A 225 1.79 6.80 5.59
CA LEU A 225 0.36 6.57 5.83
C LEU A 225 0.09 5.75 7.10
N ASN A 226 1.08 5.02 7.56
CA ASN A 226 0.87 3.95 8.53
C ASN A 226 2.01 3.78 9.53
N GLU A 227 3.15 4.46 9.35
CA GLU A 227 4.25 4.36 10.30
C GLU A 227 3.85 4.90 11.66
N GLY A 228 3.99 4.05 12.68
CA GLY A 228 3.83 4.42 14.09
C GLY A 228 2.45 4.93 14.48
N THR A 229 1.40 4.64 13.72
CA THR A 229 0.07 5.11 14.06
C THR A 229 -0.49 4.32 15.22
N GLU A 230 -0.68 5.02 16.30
CA GLU A 230 -1.39 4.54 17.49
C GLU A 230 -2.66 5.39 17.66
N ALA A 231 -3.76 4.74 17.99
CA ALA A 231 -5.01 5.42 18.32
C ALA A 231 -5.45 5.00 19.73
N ASP A 232 -5.69 5.97 20.59
CA ASP A 232 -6.26 5.72 21.90
C ASP A 232 -7.74 5.34 21.74
N CYS A 233 -8.06 4.12 22.10
CA CYS A 233 -9.40 3.55 22.06
C CYS A 233 -9.91 3.22 23.49
N SER A 234 -9.25 3.71 24.52
CA SER A 234 -9.54 3.35 25.93
C SER A 234 -10.92 3.79 26.39
N ASP A 235 -11.54 4.77 25.73
CA ASP A 235 -12.90 5.26 25.98
C ASP A 235 -13.99 4.48 25.21
N MET A 236 -13.61 3.56 24.34
CA MET A 236 -14.56 2.73 23.59
C MET A 236 -15.15 1.62 24.45
N SER A 237 -16.40 1.24 24.18
CA SER A 237 -17.00 0.09 24.85
C SER A 237 -16.28 -1.22 24.50
N ALA A 238 -16.27 -2.19 25.43
CA ALA A 238 -15.65 -3.50 25.20
C ALA A 238 -16.19 -4.22 23.94
N GLU A 239 -17.46 -4.00 23.59
CA GLU A 239 -18.09 -4.57 22.39
C GLU A 239 -17.51 -3.96 21.13
N VAL A 240 -17.34 -2.62 21.08
CA VAL A 240 -16.72 -1.91 19.97
C VAL A 240 -15.25 -2.27 19.84
N LEU A 241 -14.51 -2.36 20.95
CA LEU A 241 -13.12 -2.80 20.95
C LEU A 241 -12.95 -4.22 20.40
N ALA A 242 -13.80 -5.16 20.81
CA ALA A 242 -13.76 -6.53 20.31
C ALA A 242 -14.11 -6.63 18.82
N GLU A 243 -15.00 -5.77 18.32
CA GLU A 243 -15.31 -5.69 16.90
C GLU A 243 -14.20 -5.02 16.09
N LEU A 244 -13.57 -3.99 16.68
CA LEU A 244 -12.42 -3.32 16.09
C LEU A 244 -11.21 -4.26 16.01
N ASP A 245 -10.89 -4.99 17.08
CA ASP A 245 -9.79 -5.95 17.10
C ASP A 245 -9.98 -7.05 16.05
N ARG A 246 -11.21 -7.58 15.93
CA ARG A 246 -11.55 -8.50 14.84
C ARG A 246 -11.46 -7.87 13.44
N ALA A 247 -11.80 -6.59 13.32
CA ALA A 247 -11.73 -5.86 12.06
C ALA A 247 -10.28 -5.52 11.66
N LEU A 248 -9.43 -5.23 12.63
CA LEU A 248 -8.01 -5.02 12.40
C LEU A 248 -7.32 -6.30 11.93
N GLY A 249 -7.69 -7.45 12.50
CA GLY A 249 -7.16 -8.75 12.10
C GLY A 249 -5.63 -8.74 12.00
N SER A 250 -5.10 -9.08 10.83
CA SER A 250 -3.65 -9.09 10.57
C SER A 250 -3.02 -7.70 10.37
N VAL A 251 -3.83 -6.63 10.20
CA VAL A 251 -3.31 -5.29 9.88
C VAL A 251 -3.10 -4.41 11.10
N GLY A 252 -3.54 -4.84 12.25
CA GLY A 252 -3.39 -4.11 13.51
C GLY A 252 -3.64 -4.99 14.71
N GLU A 253 -3.46 -4.41 15.87
CA GLU A 253 -3.72 -5.05 17.17
C GLU A 253 -4.20 -4.00 18.15
N ILE A 254 -4.96 -4.41 19.15
CA ILE A 254 -5.33 -3.56 20.29
C ILE A 254 -4.62 -4.11 21.52
N VAL A 255 -3.73 -3.31 22.11
CA VAL A 255 -3.00 -3.63 23.32
C VAL A 255 -3.24 -2.52 24.33
N ASP A 256 -3.75 -2.87 25.51
CA ASP A 256 -4.02 -1.93 26.61
C ASP A 256 -4.90 -0.72 26.19
N GLY A 257 -5.88 -0.94 25.32
CA GLY A 257 -6.77 0.10 24.83
C GLY A 257 -6.16 1.02 23.76
N VAL A 258 -4.96 0.70 23.26
CA VAL A 258 -4.32 1.41 22.16
C VAL A 258 -4.38 0.54 20.92
N ALA A 259 -5.07 0.98 19.89
CA ALA A 259 -5.03 0.36 18.59
C ALA A 259 -3.74 0.78 17.87
N ARG A 260 -2.94 -0.19 17.49
CA ARG A 260 -1.71 -0.02 16.71
C ARG A 260 -1.93 -0.60 15.34
N MET A 261 -1.76 0.22 14.32
CA MET A 261 -1.76 -0.29 12.96
C MET A 261 -0.37 -0.81 12.64
N ARG A 262 -0.30 -2.06 12.23
CA ARG A 262 0.85 -2.53 11.47
C ARG A 262 0.87 -1.72 10.18
N ASP A 263 2.06 -1.42 9.68
CA ASP A 263 2.22 -0.62 8.47
C ASP A 263 1.42 -1.21 7.30
N VAL A 264 0.32 -0.55 6.92
CA VAL A 264 -0.56 -0.99 5.83
C VAL A 264 -0.32 -0.27 4.50
N ASN A 265 0.81 0.43 4.33
CA ASN A 265 1.26 0.87 3.00
C ASN A 265 1.69 -0.30 2.11
N GLY A 266 1.43 -1.50 2.55
CA GLY A 266 1.90 -2.71 1.94
C GLY A 266 3.29 -3.08 2.44
N THR A 267 3.73 -2.46 3.53
CA THR A 267 5.02 -2.69 4.15
C THR A 267 4.91 -3.36 5.53
N THR A 268 3.70 -3.63 6.09
CA THR A 268 3.62 -4.68 7.10
C THR A 268 3.76 -6.00 6.38
N PRO A 269 4.91 -6.62 6.49
CA PRO A 269 5.13 -7.85 5.77
C PRO A 269 4.22 -8.92 6.38
N TYR A 270 3.41 -9.53 5.57
CA TYR A 270 2.71 -10.75 5.90
C TYR A 270 3.71 -11.90 5.94
N SER A 271 3.49 -12.90 6.80
CA SER A 271 4.24 -14.16 6.65
C SER A 271 3.96 -14.76 5.27
N ALA A 272 4.83 -15.62 4.81
CA ALA A 272 4.66 -16.28 3.52
C ALA A 272 3.34 -17.08 3.45
N GLU A 273 2.90 -17.64 4.57
CA GLU A 273 1.62 -18.36 4.72
C GLU A 273 0.42 -17.42 4.61
N GLU A 274 0.47 -16.28 5.31
CA GLU A 274 -0.60 -15.26 5.25
C GLU A 274 -0.74 -14.70 3.82
N VAL A 275 0.37 -14.46 3.12
CA VAL A 275 0.36 -14.07 1.70
C VAL A 275 -0.27 -15.16 0.85
N ALA A 276 0.06 -16.42 1.08
CA ALA A 276 -0.53 -17.55 0.38
C ALA A 276 -2.04 -17.64 0.60
N GLU A 277 -2.53 -17.36 1.81
CA GLU A 277 -3.97 -17.34 2.08
C GLU A 277 -4.68 -16.19 1.39
N VAL A 278 -4.14 -14.97 1.47
CA VAL A 278 -4.80 -13.77 0.94
C VAL A 278 -4.72 -13.69 -0.59
N VAL A 279 -3.57 -14.01 -1.18
CA VAL A 279 -3.31 -13.88 -2.63
C VAL A 279 -3.69 -15.16 -3.37
N GLY A 280 -3.51 -16.32 -2.73
CA GLY A 280 -3.80 -17.63 -3.34
C GLY A 280 -5.29 -18.01 -3.35
N GLU A 281 -6.19 -17.24 -2.70
CA GLU A 281 -7.62 -17.49 -2.78
C GLU A 281 -8.19 -17.11 -4.16
N ASP A 282 -9.20 -17.88 -4.61
CA ASP A 282 -9.90 -17.57 -5.84
C ASP A 282 -10.64 -16.25 -5.71
N THR A 283 -10.39 -15.34 -6.64
CA THR A 283 -11.20 -14.14 -6.79
C THR A 283 -12.45 -14.45 -7.61
N PRO A 284 -13.54 -13.68 -7.43
CA PRO A 284 -14.73 -13.83 -8.26
C PRO A 284 -14.39 -13.69 -9.74
N GLU A 285 -15.10 -14.45 -10.59
CA GLU A 285 -14.90 -14.40 -12.04
C GLU A 285 -15.02 -12.95 -12.55
N GLY A 286 -14.00 -12.50 -13.28
CA GLY A 286 -13.89 -11.13 -13.81
C GLY A 286 -13.26 -10.09 -12.88
N VAL A 287 -12.82 -10.48 -11.68
CA VAL A 287 -11.97 -9.65 -10.82
C VAL A 287 -10.53 -10.17 -10.89
N PRO A 288 -9.60 -9.47 -11.56
CA PRO A 288 -8.23 -9.93 -11.66
C PRO A 288 -7.55 -9.97 -10.29
N ASN A 289 -6.92 -11.07 -9.96
CA ASN A 289 -5.94 -11.13 -8.88
C ASN A 289 -4.56 -10.85 -9.45
N VAL A 290 -4.27 -9.60 -9.70
CA VAL A 290 -3.03 -9.18 -10.38
C VAL A 290 -1.75 -9.63 -9.68
N GLN A 291 -1.78 -9.87 -8.36
CA GLN A 291 -0.63 -10.38 -7.62
C GLN A 291 -0.47 -11.89 -7.78
N ARG A 292 -1.58 -12.62 -7.82
CA ARG A 292 -1.60 -14.04 -8.14
C ARG A 292 -1.10 -14.29 -9.56
N ASP A 293 -1.70 -13.58 -10.53
CA ASP A 293 -1.33 -13.68 -11.94
C ASP A 293 0.15 -13.32 -12.16
N ALA A 294 0.65 -12.31 -11.43
CA ALA A 294 2.07 -11.93 -11.48
C ALA A 294 2.99 -13.00 -10.87
N ALA A 295 2.59 -13.66 -9.78
CA ALA A 295 3.36 -14.73 -9.16
C ALA A 295 3.41 -15.98 -10.06
N GLU A 296 2.29 -16.33 -10.71
CA GLU A 296 2.23 -17.42 -11.68
C GLU A 296 3.13 -17.16 -12.89
N LEU A 297 3.03 -15.94 -13.46
CA LEU A 297 3.81 -15.54 -14.62
C LEU A 297 5.31 -15.49 -14.30
N TRP A 298 5.67 -15.00 -13.10
CA TRP A 298 7.06 -14.96 -12.65
C TRP A 298 7.65 -16.36 -12.45
N ASP A 299 6.86 -17.31 -11.95
CA ASP A 299 7.27 -18.71 -11.81
C ASP A 299 7.48 -19.40 -13.18
N GLU A 300 6.67 -19.04 -14.18
CA GLU A 300 6.72 -19.64 -15.52
C GLU A 300 7.82 -19.03 -16.41
N GLU A 301 7.93 -17.72 -16.46
CA GLU A 301 8.72 -17.00 -17.47
C GLU A 301 9.88 -16.20 -16.86
N GLY A 302 9.92 -16.06 -15.54
CA GLY A 302 10.86 -15.15 -14.88
C GLY A 302 10.59 -13.67 -15.20
N ALA A 303 11.44 -12.79 -14.72
CA ALA A 303 11.25 -11.35 -14.87
C ALA A 303 11.28 -10.86 -16.33
N ASP A 304 12.02 -11.52 -17.21
CA ASP A 304 12.23 -11.08 -18.60
C ASP A 304 10.96 -11.23 -19.45
N GLY A 305 10.11 -12.22 -19.15
CA GLY A 305 8.83 -12.45 -19.83
C GLY A 305 7.67 -11.60 -19.31
N MET A 306 7.83 -10.92 -18.19
CA MET A 306 6.74 -10.21 -17.54
C MET A 306 6.46 -8.82 -18.14
N PRO A 307 5.18 -8.47 -18.41
CA PRO A 307 4.77 -7.09 -18.67
C PRO A 307 5.05 -6.16 -17.46
N ASP A 308 5.24 -4.86 -17.72
CA ASP A 308 5.54 -3.88 -16.65
C ASP A 308 4.49 -3.84 -15.54
N GLU A 309 3.21 -4.03 -15.87
CA GLU A 309 2.13 -4.09 -14.87
C GLU A 309 2.25 -5.33 -13.96
N ALA A 310 2.64 -6.47 -14.52
CA ALA A 310 2.88 -7.69 -13.76
C ALA A 310 4.14 -7.58 -12.88
N LYS A 311 5.20 -6.94 -13.38
CA LYS A 311 6.40 -6.63 -12.59
C LYS A 311 6.07 -5.74 -11.38
N GLU A 312 5.23 -4.74 -11.55
CA GLU A 312 4.80 -3.87 -10.45
C GLU A 312 3.93 -4.61 -9.42
N ALA A 313 3.05 -5.49 -9.89
CA ALA A 313 2.25 -6.34 -9.02
C ALA A 313 3.13 -7.32 -8.23
N MET A 314 4.17 -7.88 -8.85
CA MET A 314 5.13 -8.77 -8.21
C MET A 314 6.00 -8.02 -7.18
N ARG A 315 6.49 -6.82 -7.47
CA ARG A 315 7.17 -5.96 -6.48
C ARG A 315 6.30 -5.74 -5.25
N THR A 316 5.05 -5.36 -5.47
CA THR A 316 4.10 -5.14 -4.38
C THR A 316 3.87 -6.39 -3.54
N LEU A 317 3.81 -7.56 -4.18
CA LEU A 317 3.67 -8.85 -3.50
C LEU A 317 4.89 -9.15 -2.61
N LEU A 318 6.09 -8.99 -3.16
CA LEU A 318 7.35 -9.21 -2.44
C LEU A 318 7.55 -8.23 -1.29
N GLU A 319 7.23 -6.95 -1.49
CA GLU A 319 7.29 -5.93 -0.43
C GLU A 319 6.33 -6.24 0.72
N ARG A 320 5.19 -6.87 0.43
CA ARG A 320 4.21 -7.31 1.43
C ARG A 320 4.59 -8.59 2.15
N THR A 321 5.48 -9.38 1.60
CA THR A 321 5.91 -10.64 2.21
C THR A 321 7.00 -10.34 3.24
N LYS A 322 6.83 -10.81 4.47
CA LYS A 322 7.88 -10.70 5.51
C LYS A 322 9.17 -11.38 5.07
N PRO A 323 10.33 -10.81 5.45
CA PRO A 323 11.55 -11.58 5.40
C PRO A 323 11.38 -12.92 6.11
N GLU A 324 11.98 -13.95 5.54
CA GLU A 324 12.00 -15.27 6.16
C GLU A 324 13.00 -15.27 7.32
N ASP A 325 12.54 -15.62 8.51
CA ASP A 325 13.39 -15.69 9.70
C ASP A 325 14.10 -17.05 9.80
N GLY A 326 15.29 -17.05 10.42
CA GLY A 326 16.02 -18.29 10.75
C GLY A 326 16.74 -18.95 9.58
N VAL A 327 16.94 -18.24 8.49
CA VAL A 327 17.75 -18.69 7.35
C VAL A 327 19.22 -18.34 7.59
N ASP A 328 20.07 -19.35 7.72
CA ASP A 328 21.50 -19.14 7.99
C ASP A 328 22.27 -18.68 6.75
N GLU A 329 22.00 -19.29 5.60
CA GLU A 329 22.72 -19.04 4.34
C GLU A 329 21.86 -19.34 3.11
N LEU A 330 21.92 -18.46 2.13
CA LEU A 330 21.41 -18.66 0.77
C LEU A 330 22.56 -18.70 -0.24
N GLN A 331 22.40 -19.37 -1.35
CA GLN A 331 23.44 -19.56 -2.35
C GLN A 331 22.93 -19.28 -3.77
N LYS A 332 23.83 -18.71 -4.59
CA LYS A 332 23.63 -18.52 -6.02
C LYS A 332 24.93 -18.83 -6.77
N ALA A 333 24.84 -19.57 -7.85
CA ALA A 333 25.99 -19.99 -8.62
C ALA A 333 25.87 -19.59 -10.10
N PHE A 334 26.99 -19.19 -10.68
CA PHE A 334 27.11 -18.85 -12.10
C PHE A 334 28.28 -19.63 -12.70
N ASP A 335 28.05 -20.31 -13.80
CA ASP A 335 29.09 -20.90 -14.61
C ASP A 335 29.40 -19.94 -15.77
N LEU A 336 30.57 -19.28 -15.70
CA LEU A 336 31.00 -18.20 -16.58
C LEU A 336 32.28 -18.63 -17.31
N ASP A 337 32.53 -18.12 -18.52
CA ASP A 337 33.83 -18.22 -19.13
C ASP A 337 34.89 -17.38 -18.36
N GLU A 338 36.19 -17.58 -18.66
CA GLU A 338 37.27 -16.90 -17.92
C GLU A 338 37.17 -15.37 -18.00
N ALA A 339 36.75 -14.79 -19.13
CA ALA A 339 36.62 -13.35 -19.30
C ALA A 339 35.42 -12.79 -18.54
N GLN A 340 34.27 -13.48 -18.62
CA GLN A 340 33.08 -13.12 -17.86
C GLN A 340 33.31 -13.28 -16.35
N ALA A 341 34.00 -14.35 -15.94
CA ALA A 341 34.35 -14.56 -14.54
C ALA A 341 35.28 -13.45 -14.01
N ALA A 342 36.27 -13.04 -14.79
CA ALA A 342 37.16 -11.93 -14.40
C ALA A 342 36.39 -10.62 -14.25
N ALA A 343 35.50 -10.29 -15.17
CA ALA A 343 34.66 -9.11 -15.09
C ALA A 343 33.69 -9.14 -13.90
N ALA A 344 33.04 -10.27 -13.66
CA ALA A 344 32.12 -10.47 -12.53
C ALA A 344 32.87 -10.34 -11.19
N MET A 345 34.07 -10.92 -11.09
CA MET A 345 34.90 -10.82 -9.89
C MET A 345 35.30 -9.37 -9.61
N GLN A 346 35.72 -8.63 -10.63
CA GLN A 346 36.07 -7.21 -10.46
C GLN A 346 34.86 -6.41 -9.97
N ALA A 347 33.71 -6.57 -10.60
CA ALA A 347 32.48 -5.87 -10.20
C ALA A 347 32.09 -6.22 -8.76
N LEU A 348 32.14 -7.50 -8.37
CA LEU A 348 31.82 -7.93 -7.00
C LEU A 348 32.78 -7.34 -5.95
N GLU A 349 34.06 -7.25 -6.27
CA GLU A 349 35.06 -6.72 -5.35
C GLU A 349 35.01 -5.19 -5.23
N GLU A 350 34.65 -4.48 -6.30
CA GLU A 350 34.56 -3.03 -6.32
C GLU A 350 33.19 -2.50 -5.83
N GLU A 351 32.10 -3.13 -6.23
CA GLU A 351 30.74 -2.61 -6.07
C GLU A 351 29.84 -3.50 -5.17
N GLY A 352 30.26 -4.75 -4.90
CA GLY A 352 29.42 -5.77 -4.27
C GLY A 352 28.44 -6.39 -5.25
N TYR A 353 27.43 -7.05 -4.73
CA TYR A 353 26.36 -7.64 -5.54
C TYR A 353 25.08 -6.83 -5.42
N GLU A 354 24.46 -6.48 -6.53
CA GLU A 354 23.17 -5.80 -6.59
C GLU A 354 22.27 -6.57 -7.54
N VAL A 355 21.00 -6.79 -7.14
CA VAL A 355 20.00 -7.34 -8.05
C VAL A 355 19.75 -6.33 -9.18
N PRO A 356 19.93 -6.72 -10.45
CA PRO A 356 19.84 -5.79 -11.58
C PRO A 356 18.46 -5.11 -11.65
N ARG A 357 18.47 -3.83 -11.98
CA ARG A 357 17.25 -3.05 -12.15
C ARG A 357 16.40 -3.63 -13.29
N GLY A 358 15.11 -3.77 -13.05
CA GLY A 358 14.14 -4.33 -14.00
C GLY A 358 13.91 -5.82 -13.86
N GLN A 359 14.68 -6.53 -13.04
CA GLN A 359 14.49 -7.96 -12.76
C GLN A 359 13.48 -8.23 -11.64
N VAL A 360 12.88 -7.21 -11.02
CA VAL A 360 11.92 -7.35 -9.92
C VAL A 360 12.54 -8.02 -8.69
N ALA A 361 13.02 -9.26 -8.83
CA ALA A 361 13.69 -10.04 -7.80
C ALA A 361 14.57 -11.13 -8.43
N GLU A 362 15.41 -11.73 -7.62
CA GLU A 362 16.19 -12.90 -7.98
C GLU A 362 15.99 -14.04 -6.97
N SER A 363 15.96 -15.27 -7.48
CA SER A 363 15.90 -16.48 -6.66
C SER A 363 17.28 -16.87 -6.14
N TRP A 364 17.35 -17.14 -4.84
CA TRP A 364 18.53 -17.63 -4.14
C TRP A 364 18.18 -18.96 -3.49
N ALA A 365 18.87 -20.02 -3.89
CA ALA A 365 18.61 -21.36 -3.39
C ALA A 365 19.02 -21.50 -1.92
N THR A 366 18.28 -22.28 -1.14
CA THR A 366 18.75 -22.73 0.16
C THR A 366 20.06 -23.52 0.01
N ALA A 367 20.89 -23.56 1.02
CA ALA A 367 22.17 -24.25 0.95
C ALA A 367 22.03 -25.73 0.54
N ALA A 368 20.97 -26.40 0.98
CA ALA A 368 20.68 -27.79 0.62
C ALA A 368 20.26 -27.93 -0.86
N ALA A 369 19.38 -27.07 -1.36
CA ALA A 369 18.95 -27.07 -2.74
C ALA A 369 20.10 -26.70 -3.69
N ALA A 370 20.91 -25.70 -3.33
CA ALA A 370 22.09 -25.31 -4.10
C ALA A 370 23.08 -26.46 -4.26
N VAL A 371 23.38 -27.17 -3.17
CA VAL A 371 24.26 -28.36 -3.22
C VAL A 371 23.69 -29.47 -4.08
N ALA A 372 22.38 -29.72 -4.01
CA ALA A 372 21.70 -30.73 -4.81
C ALA A 372 21.70 -30.38 -6.31
N ALA A 373 21.55 -29.09 -6.65
CA ALA A 373 21.53 -28.60 -8.03
C ALA A 373 22.93 -28.42 -8.64
N MET A 374 23.98 -28.33 -7.82
CA MET A 374 25.36 -28.15 -8.27
C MET A 374 25.90 -29.43 -8.94
N GLY A 375 25.72 -29.55 -10.24
CA GLY A 375 26.44 -30.50 -11.05
C GLY A 375 27.94 -30.19 -11.19
N ALA A 376 28.67 -30.98 -11.96
CA ALA A 376 30.06 -30.68 -12.30
C ALA A 376 30.17 -29.35 -13.07
N VAL A 377 31.22 -28.56 -12.81
CA VAL A 377 31.50 -27.35 -13.58
C VAL A 377 31.82 -27.75 -15.02
N ARG A 378 31.22 -27.09 -16.00
CA ARG A 378 31.47 -27.40 -17.42
C ARG A 378 32.93 -27.11 -17.78
N ALA A 379 33.53 -27.93 -18.65
CA ALA A 379 34.89 -27.76 -19.10
C ALA A 379 35.10 -26.36 -19.71
N GLY A 380 36.13 -25.65 -19.30
CA GLY A 380 36.44 -24.27 -19.73
C GLY A 380 35.63 -23.18 -19.07
N MET A 381 34.82 -23.51 -18.06
CA MET A 381 34.06 -22.54 -17.28
C MET A 381 34.63 -22.40 -15.87
N VAL A 382 34.39 -21.23 -15.29
CA VAL A 382 34.67 -20.92 -13.89
C VAL A 382 33.33 -20.79 -13.17
N ARG A 383 33.17 -21.48 -12.05
CA ARG A 383 32.01 -21.29 -11.21
C ARG A 383 32.24 -20.17 -10.20
N VAL A 384 31.45 -19.13 -10.28
CA VAL A 384 31.36 -18.09 -9.24
C VAL A 384 30.17 -18.45 -8.33
N LEU A 385 30.45 -18.69 -7.06
CA LEU A 385 29.45 -19.03 -6.05
C LEU A 385 29.33 -17.87 -5.06
N LEU A 386 28.14 -17.33 -4.93
CA LEU A 386 27.80 -16.36 -3.91
C LEU A 386 27.13 -17.09 -2.74
N LYS A 387 27.56 -16.78 -1.52
CA LYS A 387 27.00 -17.26 -0.26
C LYS A 387 26.52 -16.07 0.55
N TRP A 388 25.21 -15.89 0.62
CA TRP A 388 24.61 -14.82 1.38
C TRP A 388 24.33 -15.30 2.80
N ARG A 389 25.04 -14.73 3.78
CA ARG A 389 24.92 -15.08 5.19
C ARG A 389 23.89 -14.21 5.90
N GLY A 390 23.07 -14.88 6.74
CA GLY A 390 22.09 -14.25 7.59
C GLY A 390 21.15 -13.34 6.80
N PRO A 391 20.47 -13.86 5.76
CA PRO A 391 19.65 -13.04 4.89
C PRO A 391 18.45 -12.51 5.68
N GLN A 392 18.40 -11.18 5.88
CA GLN A 392 17.33 -10.51 6.62
C GLN A 392 16.24 -9.95 5.68
N SER A 393 16.55 -9.82 4.39
CA SER A 393 15.62 -9.27 3.40
C SER A 393 15.05 -10.31 2.42
N ALA A 394 15.43 -11.59 2.57
CA ALA A 394 14.94 -12.67 1.72
C ALA A 394 13.44 -12.93 1.93
N ARG A 395 12.70 -13.11 0.86
CA ARG A 395 11.25 -13.35 0.86
C ARG A 395 10.92 -14.77 0.43
N ASN A 396 9.92 -15.38 1.06
CA ASN A 396 9.48 -16.74 0.77
C ASN A 396 8.13 -16.72 0.06
N LEU A 397 8.09 -17.10 -1.20
CA LEU A 397 6.87 -17.24 -1.99
C LEU A 397 6.43 -18.70 -2.17
N GLN A 398 7.16 -19.67 -1.64
CA GLN A 398 6.85 -21.09 -1.81
C GLN A 398 5.45 -21.49 -1.31
N PRO A 399 4.95 -21.00 -0.14
CA PRO A 399 3.59 -21.30 0.31
C PRO A 399 2.53 -20.84 -0.69
N LEU A 400 2.69 -19.66 -1.29
CA LEU A 400 1.79 -19.14 -2.30
C LEU A 400 1.84 -20.02 -3.57
N LEU A 401 3.02 -20.30 -4.09
CA LEU A 401 3.18 -21.10 -5.31
C LEU A 401 2.60 -22.52 -5.14
N ARG A 402 2.81 -23.17 -3.98
CA ARG A 402 2.19 -24.46 -3.67
C ARG A 402 0.65 -24.37 -3.63
N LYS A 403 0.09 -23.31 -3.06
CA LYS A 403 -1.36 -23.10 -3.06
C LYS A 403 -1.93 -22.88 -4.46
N LEU A 404 -1.14 -22.35 -5.39
CA LEU A 404 -1.46 -22.21 -6.81
C LEU A 404 -1.22 -23.52 -7.61
N GLY A 405 -0.87 -24.61 -6.94
CA GLY A 405 -0.64 -25.90 -7.58
C GLY A 405 0.70 -26.03 -8.29
N ARG A 406 1.66 -25.16 -7.97
CA ARG A 406 3.03 -25.19 -8.49
C ARG A 406 3.94 -26.04 -7.59
N GLU A 407 5.06 -26.49 -8.15
CA GLU A 407 6.14 -27.14 -7.42
C GLU A 407 7.35 -26.17 -7.39
N PRO A 408 7.38 -25.20 -6.45
CA PRO A 408 8.43 -24.21 -6.44
C PRO A 408 9.78 -24.81 -6.07
N GLU A 409 10.84 -24.25 -6.63
CA GLU A 409 12.21 -24.54 -6.20
C GLU A 409 12.40 -24.15 -4.72
N ASP A 410 13.28 -24.82 -4.00
CA ASP A 410 13.64 -24.47 -2.63
C ASP A 410 14.58 -23.25 -2.63
N ALA A 411 13.98 -22.10 -2.89
CA ALA A 411 14.66 -20.83 -3.03
C ALA A 411 13.84 -19.68 -2.39
N LEU A 412 14.53 -18.66 -1.94
CA LEU A 412 13.96 -17.39 -1.47
C LEU A 412 14.32 -16.26 -2.44
N GLN A 413 13.56 -15.19 -2.41
CA GLN A 413 13.67 -14.07 -3.34
C GLN A 413 14.38 -12.87 -2.69
N LEU A 414 15.36 -12.29 -3.39
CA LEU A 414 15.96 -10.99 -3.09
C LEU A 414 15.40 -9.95 -4.06
N ILE A 415 14.80 -8.89 -3.51
CA ILE A 415 14.15 -7.83 -4.30
C ILE A 415 15.19 -6.96 -5.01
N GLU A 416 14.85 -6.42 -6.18
CA GLU A 416 15.74 -5.51 -6.94
C GLU A 416 16.16 -4.30 -6.11
N GLY A 417 17.39 -3.82 -6.36
CA GLY A 417 17.96 -2.68 -5.65
C GLY A 417 18.58 -3.00 -4.30
N HIS A 418 18.42 -4.21 -3.76
CA HIS A 418 19.15 -4.66 -2.60
C HIS A 418 20.61 -4.92 -2.96
N ARG A 419 21.51 -4.43 -2.11
CA ARG A 419 22.96 -4.57 -2.27
C ARG A 419 23.56 -5.43 -1.18
N LEU A 420 24.37 -6.38 -1.61
CA LEU A 420 25.15 -7.25 -0.74
C LEU A 420 26.63 -6.90 -0.90
N ARG A 421 27.32 -6.67 0.20
CA ARG A 421 28.78 -6.44 0.21
C ARG A 421 29.54 -7.76 0.30
N VAL A 422 30.67 -7.85 -0.35
CA VAL A 422 31.58 -8.96 -0.20
C VAL A 422 32.34 -8.84 1.13
N VAL A 423 32.32 -9.91 1.92
CA VAL A 423 33.03 -9.99 3.22
C VAL A 423 34.13 -11.03 3.24
N ASP A 424 34.08 -12.03 2.36
CA ASP A 424 35.15 -13.05 2.24
C ASP A 424 35.18 -13.59 0.80
N LYS A 425 36.38 -14.04 0.38
CA LYS A 425 36.64 -14.68 -0.91
C LYS A 425 37.49 -15.92 -0.74
N LYS A 426 37.07 -17.01 -1.35
CA LYS A 426 37.84 -18.26 -1.40
C LYS A 426 37.89 -18.79 -2.81
N GLU A 427 39.05 -19.26 -3.22
CA GLU A 427 39.24 -19.91 -4.51
C GLU A 427 39.74 -21.33 -4.30
N ARG A 428 39.20 -22.26 -5.05
CA ARG A 428 39.64 -23.66 -5.07
C ARG A 428 39.63 -24.20 -6.49
N THR A 429 40.47 -25.15 -6.73
CA THR A 429 40.45 -25.97 -7.95
C THR A 429 39.87 -27.33 -7.58
N THR A 430 38.94 -27.83 -8.34
CA THR A 430 38.36 -29.17 -8.16
C THR A 430 39.31 -30.24 -8.63
N ALA A 431 39.05 -31.52 -8.32
CA ALA A 431 39.94 -32.64 -8.71
C ALA A 431 40.04 -32.82 -10.24
N ASP A 432 39.07 -32.38 -10.97
CA ASP A 432 38.98 -32.34 -12.43
C ASP A 432 39.55 -31.04 -13.05
N GLY A 433 40.16 -30.17 -12.25
CA GLY A 433 40.85 -28.98 -12.71
C GLY A 433 39.93 -27.75 -12.92
N ALA A 434 38.66 -27.79 -12.58
CA ALA A 434 37.79 -26.64 -12.70
C ALA A 434 37.99 -25.64 -11.55
N ARG A 435 37.91 -24.33 -11.86
CA ARG A 435 38.01 -23.26 -10.87
C ARG A 435 36.65 -22.98 -10.25
N VAL A 436 36.61 -22.89 -8.93
CA VAL A 436 35.44 -22.48 -8.16
C VAL A 436 35.87 -21.33 -7.24
N ILE A 437 35.20 -20.18 -7.43
CA ILE A 437 35.44 -18.97 -6.66
C ILE A 437 34.18 -18.71 -5.82
N THR A 438 34.37 -18.71 -4.51
CA THR A 438 33.28 -18.49 -3.56
C THR A 438 33.42 -17.11 -2.92
N TYR A 439 32.40 -16.27 -3.07
CA TYR A 439 32.25 -15.03 -2.33
C TYR A 439 31.23 -15.21 -1.22
N THR A 440 31.59 -14.82 -0.01
CA THR A 440 30.62 -14.63 1.07
C THR A 440 30.15 -13.18 1.01
N VAL A 441 28.85 -13.00 0.98
CA VAL A 441 28.22 -11.68 0.92
C VAL A 441 27.25 -11.49 2.10
N GLU A 442 27.10 -10.26 2.54
CA GLU A 442 26.21 -9.85 3.63
C GLU A 442 25.47 -8.58 3.23
N GLU A 443 24.31 -8.33 3.84
CA GLU A 443 23.59 -7.07 3.64
C GLU A 443 24.41 -5.89 4.20
N ASN A 444 24.28 -4.74 3.56
CA ASN A 444 24.81 -3.50 4.14
C ASN A 444 23.96 -3.17 5.37
N ALA A 445 24.61 -3.03 6.52
CA ALA A 445 23.96 -2.63 7.78
C ALA A 445 23.46 -1.19 7.73
#